data_c490ae3742c2f4f013be5fca6b6c7bba
#
_entry.id   c490ae3742c2f4f013be5fca6b6c7bba
#
_cell.length_a   1.000
_cell.length_b   1.000
_cell.length_c   1.000
_cell.angle_alpha   90.00
_cell.angle_beta   90.00
_cell.angle_gamma   90.00
#
_symmetry.space_group_name_H-M   'P 1'
#
loop_
_entity.id
_entity.type
_entity.pdbx_description
1 polymer ?
#
loop_
_entity_poly.entity_id
_entity_poly.type
_entity_poly.pdbx_seq_one_letter_code
_entity_poly.pdbx_strand_id
1 'polypeptide(L)'
;MLNQNPLRAALWMSCAVLAFSFMAVAARELLRHMGAFEILFLRTLVTMLLVGAAVARAGTATLRTRLFRFHLARALMHLGGQYCWIYAIGALTLATVFAIEFTMPVWVALLATAFLGERMNRGRAVMLVLGLAGIAIIVRPDLGGLHPAALVMVLGSMFYAGNMVMTKRISMTDSPLAVLFWMSLTQLPLTFATALPQWVTPKPVDLFWAAVIGSGSFVAHYSMTRAMKLGDATLVVPIDFLRLPLIAVVAAVFYREPLQAATFAGAAVIFAGTYYSLSREARRAWAHPLRKR
;
A
#
# COMPACT_ATOMS: atom_id res chain seq x y z
N MET A 1 22.23 14.74 -9.09
CA MET A 1 22.04 13.29 -8.95
C MET A 1 21.78 13.01 -7.49
N LEU A 2 20.59 12.56 -7.09
CA LEU A 2 20.33 12.14 -5.73
C LEU A 2 21.29 10.99 -5.42
N ASN A 3 21.96 11.05 -4.27
CA ASN A 3 22.92 10.05 -3.80
C ASN A 3 22.18 8.71 -3.66
N GLN A 4 22.19 7.91 -4.73
CA GLN A 4 21.59 6.58 -4.71
C GLN A 4 22.43 5.70 -3.78
N ASN A 5 21.77 5.13 -2.78
CA ASN A 5 22.39 4.20 -1.84
C ASN A 5 21.52 2.93 -1.78
N PRO A 6 21.83 1.94 -2.63
CA PRO A 6 21.03 0.72 -2.74
C PRO A 6 20.86 -0.02 -1.41
N LEU A 7 21.91 -0.08 -0.59
CA LEU A 7 21.85 -0.75 0.71
C LEU A 7 20.89 -0.04 1.67
N ARG A 8 20.96 1.29 1.75
CA ARG A 8 20.01 2.08 2.58
C ARG A 8 18.59 1.98 2.05
N ALA A 9 18.40 1.95 0.72
CA ALA A 9 17.09 1.75 0.11
C ALA A 9 16.50 0.38 0.50
N ALA A 10 17.31 -0.68 0.41
CA ALA A 10 16.91 -2.02 0.83
C ALA A 10 16.55 -2.09 2.32
N LEU A 11 17.36 -1.50 3.20
CA LEU A 11 17.08 -1.44 4.65
C LEU A 11 15.77 -0.70 4.95
N TRP A 12 15.53 0.46 4.34
CA TRP A 12 14.28 1.19 4.50
C TRP A 12 13.09 0.39 3.98
N MET A 13 13.24 -0.31 2.84
CA MET A 13 12.14 -1.12 2.32
C MET A 13 11.86 -2.34 3.18
N SER A 14 12.89 -3.01 3.73
CA SER A 14 12.70 -4.10 4.69
C SER A 14 11.97 -3.63 5.95
N CYS A 15 12.29 -2.42 6.45
CA CYS A 15 11.56 -1.80 7.55
C CYS A 15 10.07 -1.57 7.18
N ALA A 16 9.78 -1.12 5.96
CA ALA A 16 8.41 -0.96 5.49
C ALA A 16 7.67 -2.31 5.41
N VAL A 17 8.32 -3.35 4.89
CA VAL A 17 7.76 -4.72 4.81
C VAL A 17 7.36 -5.24 6.19
N LEU A 18 8.24 -5.11 7.18
CA LEU A 18 7.95 -5.51 8.56
C LEU A 18 6.79 -4.69 9.14
N ALA A 19 6.81 -3.37 8.97
CA ALA A 19 5.78 -2.50 9.50
C ALA A 19 4.39 -2.79 8.88
N PHE A 20 4.30 -3.00 7.56
CA PHE A 20 3.06 -3.42 6.90
C PHE A 20 2.58 -4.80 7.39
N SER A 21 3.50 -5.72 7.64
CA SER A 21 3.14 -7.05 8.18
C SER A 21 2.57 -6.95 9.59
N PHE A 22 3.17 -6.16 10.47
CA PHE A 22 2.62 -5.89 11.81
C PHE A 22 1.27 -5.18 11.74
N MET A 23 1.07 -4.26 10.80
CA MET A 23 -0.24 -3.63 10.59
C MET A 23 -1.32 -4.65 10.23
N ALA A 24 -1.02 -5.63 9.38
CA ALA A 24 -1.98 -6.66 9.00
C ALA A 24 -2.36 -7.56 10.18
N VAL A 25 -1.38 -7.94 11.01
CA VAL A 25 -1.61 -8.67 12.25
C VAL A 25 -2.48 -7.85 13.20
N ALA A 26 -2.12 -6.59 13.43
CA ALA A 26 -2.90 -5.70 14.31
C ALA A 26 -4.33 -5.49 13.81
N ALA A 27 -4.52 -5.33 12.49
CA ALA A 27 -5.84 -5.24 11.90
C ALA A 27 -6.67 -6.51 12.13
N ARG A 28 -6.05 -7.69 11.96
CA ARG A 28 -6.71 -8.99 12.20
C ARG A 28 -7.11 -9.16 13.67
N GLU A 29 -6.26 -8.76 14.61
CA GLU A 29 -6.58 -8.83 16.05
C GLU A 29 -7.69 -7.86 16.43
N LEU A 30 -7.65 -6.62 15.96
CA LEU A 30 -8.68 -5.63 16.22
C LEU A 30 -10.05 -6.03 15.65
N LEU A 31 -10.09 -6.65 14.46
CA LEU A 31 -11.33 -7.11 13.82
C LEU A 31 -12.07 -8.21 14.63
N ARG A 32 -11.44 -8.79 15.66
CA ARG A 32 -12.11 -9.71 16.58
C ARG A 32 -13.07 -9.01 17.53
N HIS A 33 -12.88 -7.71 17.78
CA HIS A 33 -13.61 -6.96 18.80
C HIS A 33 -14.25 -5.68 18.29
N MET A 34 -13.73 -5.14 17.17
CA MET A 34 -14.05 -3.79 16.68
C MET A 34 -14.44 -3.80 15.21
N GLY A 35 -15.25 -2.82 14.82
CA GLY A 35 -15.61 -2.62 13.42
C GLY A 35 -14.49 -2.01 12.58
N ALA A 36 -14.52 -2.29 11.27
CA ALA A 36 -13.51 -1.79 10.32
C ALA A 36 -13.36 -0.26 10.35
N PHE A 37 -14.45 0.47 10.48
CA PHE A 37 -14.46 1.94 10.51
C PHE A 37 -13.73 2.49 11.75
N GLU A 38 -13.96 1.89 12.91
CA GLU A 38 -13.35 2.28 14.16
C GLU A 38 -11.84 1.98 14.17
N ILE A 39 -11.44 0.82 13.64
CA ILE A 39 -10.02 0.46 13.48
C ILE A 39 -9.30 1.52 12.63
N LEU A 40 -9.91 1.95 11.52
CA LEU A 40 -9.32 2.98 10.67
C LEU A 40 -9.26 4.35 11.35
N PHE A 41 -10.24 4.69 12.19
CA PHE A 41 -10.19 5.90 12.99
C PHE A 41 -9.03 5.87 13.99
N LEU A 42 -8.94 4.83 14.82
CA LEU A 42 -7.87 4.69 15.82
C LEU A 42 -6.48 4.67 15.17
N ARG A 43 -6.32 3.94 14.07
CA ARG A 43 -5.10 3.95 13.26
C ARG A 43 -4.74 5.36 12.81
N THR A 44 -5.71 6.10 12.26
CA THR A 44 -5.48 7.45 11.72
C THR A 44 -5.17 8.42 12.84
N LEU A 45 -5.82 8.30 13.99
CA LEU A 45 -5.57 9.09 15.18
C LEU A 45 -4.13 8.92 15.68
N VAL A 46 -3.68 7.68 15.87
CA VAL A 46 -2.29 7.40 16.29
C VAL A 46 -1.29 7.89 15.25
N THR A 47 -1.55 7.65 13.97
CA THR A 47 -0.69 8.16 12.89
C THR A 47 -0.62 9.69 12.93
N MET A 48 -1.75 10.39 13.14
CA MET A 48 -1.80 11.85 13.22
C MET A 48 -1.02 12.39 14.41
N LEU A 49 -1.10 11.74 15.56
CA LEU A 49 -0.33 12.12 16.76
C LEU A 49 1.19 12.01 16.50
N LEU A 50 1.63 10.92 15.88
CA LEU A 50 3.04 10.71 15.54
C LEU A 50 3.55 11.70 14.48
N VAL A 51 2.76 11.94 13.45
CA VAL A 51 3.08 12.93 12.42
C VAL A 51 3.10 14.33 13.02
N GLY A 52 2.14 14.67 13.87
CA GLY A 52 2.09 15.94 14.60
C GLY A 52 3.34 16.18 15.44
N ALA A 53 3.76 15.15 16.21
CA ALA A 53 5.00 15.20 16.98
C ALA A 53 6.25 15.36 16.10
N ALA A 54 6.30 14.68 14.95
CA ALA A 54 7.39 14.81 14.00
C ALA A 54 7.43 16.23 13.38
N VAL A 55 6.29 16.79 13.03
CA VAL A 55 6.17 18.16 12.50
C VAL A 55 6.53 19.20 13.55
N ALA A 56 6.11 19.00 14.81
CA ALA A 56 6.51 19.90 15.92
C ALA A 56 8.03 20.01 16.08
N ARG A 57 8.76 18.91 15.83
CA ARG A 57 10.22 18.89 15.84
C ARG A 57 10.85 19.45 14.57
N ALA A 58 10.27 19.19 13.41
CA ALA A 58 10.81 19.58 12.11
C ALA A 58 10.42 21.01 11.67
N GLY A 59 9.43 21.59 12.34
CA GLY A 59 8.87 22.90 12.02
C GLY A 59 7.72 22.84 11.00
N THR A 60 6.74 23.73 11.17
CA THR A 60 5.53 23.81 10.33
C THR A 60 5.81 24.19 8.88
N ALA A 61 6.98 24.77 8.59
CA ALA A 61 7.40 25.06 7.21
C ALA A 61 7.44 23.80 6.33
N THR A 62 7.63 22.61 6.93
CA THR A 62 7.61 21.32 6.22
C THR A 62 6.23 20.97 5.64
N LEU A 63 5.15 21.61 6.11
CA LEU A 63 3.78 21.35 5.70
C LEU A 63 3.34 22.19 4.50
N ARG A 64 4.16 23.14 4.06
CA ARG A 64 3.82 24.02 2.94
C ARG A 64 3.58 23.20 1.67
N THR A 65 2.43 23.42 1.03
CA THR A 65 2.06 22.80 -0.24
C THR A 65 1.33 23.79 -1.15
N ARG A 66 1.55 23.65 -2.45
CA ARG A 66 0.73 24.29 -3.50
C ARG A 66 -0.20 23.28 -4.17
N LEU A 67 -0.14 22.01 -3.74
CA LEU A 67 -0.85 20.89 -4.38
C LEU A 67 -1.95 20.32 -3.47
N PHE A 68 -2.62 21.15 -2.67
CA PHE A 68 -3.62 20.71 -1.69
C PHE A 68 -4.72 19.82 -2.30
N ARG A 69 -5.22 20.15 -3.50
CA ARG A 69 -6.23 19.35 -4.21
C ARG A 69 -5.74 17.92 -4.51
N PHE A 70 -4.45 17.76 -4.81
CA PHE A 70 -3.84 16.44 -5.01
C PHE A 70 -3.66 15.68 -3.69
N HIS A 71 -3.35 16.38 -2.60
CA HIS A 71 -3.33 15.77 -1.27
C HIS A 71 -4.71 15.25 -0.88
N LEU A 72 -5.77 16.03 -1.12
CA LEU A 72 -7.14 15.63 -0.84
C LEU A 72 -7.54 14.40 -1.68
N ALA A 73 -7.36 14.45 -3.00
CA ALA A 73 -7.66 13.33 -3.89
C ALA A 73 -6.89 12.06 -3.49
N ARG A 74 -5.60 12.21 -3.19
CA ARG A 74 -4.75 11.14 -2.70
C ARG A 74 -5.27 10.55 -1.39
N ALA A 75 -5.65 11.39 -0.43
CA ALA A 75 -6.14 10.96 0.88
C ALA A 75 -7.45 10.17 0.75
N LEU A 76 -8.36 10.60 -0.13
CA LEU A 76 -9.62 9.91 -0.39
C LEU A 76 -9.39 8.56 -1.11
N MET A 77 -8.52 8.52 -2.13
CA MET A 77 -8.13 7.25 -2.77
C MET A 77 -7.51 6.28 -1.76
N HIS A 78 -6.59 6.76 -0.92
CA HIS A 78 -5.98 5.93 0.10
C HIS A 78 -7.02 5.42 1.12
N LEU A 79 -7.97 6.26 1.55
CA LEU A 79 -9.03 5.88 2.48
C LEU A 79 -9.94 4.80 1.87
N GLY A 80 -10.36 4.96 0.60
CA GLY A 80 -11.13 3.94 -0.10
C GLY A 80 -10.40 2.60 -0.17
N GLY A 81 -9.11 2.63 -0.51
CA GLY A 81 -8.27 1.43 -0.49
C GLY A 81 -8.20 0.77 0.88
N GLN A 82 -8.13 1.56 1.95
CA GLN A 82 -8.07 1.04 3.31
C GLN A 82 -9.37 0.39 3.79
N TYR A 83 -10.52 0.95 3.44
CA TYR A 83 -11.81 0.30 3.73
C TYR A 83 -11.90 -1.05 3.02
N CYS A 84 -11.51 -1.11 1.75
CA CYS A 84 -11.47 -2.36 1.00
C CYS A 84 -10.48 -3.37 1.64
N TRP A 85 -9.31 -2.90 2.03
CA TRP A 85 -8.25 -3.73 2.62
C TRP A 85 -8.65 -4.31 3.97
N ILE A 86 -9.20 -3.49 4.88
CA ILE A 86 -9.60 -3.98 6.20
C ILE A 86 -10.78 -4.94 6.12
N TYR A 87 -11.74 -4.68 5.22
CA TYR A 87 -12.83 -5.60 4.92
C TYR A 87 -12.31 -6.94 4.41
N ALA A 88 -11.36 -6.91 3.46
CA ALA A 88 -10.75 -8.11 2.91
C ALA A 88 -9.95 -8.90 3.97
N ILE A 89 -9.22 -8.22 4.87
CA ILE A 89 -8.54 -8.86 6.01
C ILE A 89 -9.53 -9.62 6.90
N GLY A 90 -10.74 -9.10 7.09
CA GLY A 90 -11.77 -9.76 7.89
C GLY A 90 -12.35 -11.03 7.25
N ALA A 91 -12.29 -11.14 5.92
CA ALA A 91 -13.02 -12.16 5.15
C ALA A 91 -12.14 -13.15 4.38
N LEU A 92 -10.87 -12.81 4.12
CA LEU A 92 -9.91 -13.63 3.35
C LEU A 92 -8.69 -14.00 4.19
N THR A 93 -7.90 -14.96 3.69
CA THR A 93 -6.57 -15.22 4.26
C THR A 93 -5.65 -14.02 4.04
N LEU A 94 -4.77 -13.73 4.99
CA LEU A 94 -3.83 -12.61 4.87
C LEU A 94 -2.97 -12.72 3.60
N ALA A 95 -2.52 -13.93 3.26
CA ALA A 95 -1.76 -14.15 2.04
C ALA A 95 -2.55 -13.79 0.78
N THR A 96 -3.85 -14.12 0.71
CA THR A 96 -4.72 -13.77 -0.43
C THR A 96 -4.91 -12.26 -0.54
N VAL A 97 -5.13 -11.56 0.57
CA VAL A 97 -5.27 -10.08 0.57
C VAL A 97 -4.02 -9.41 -0.01
N PHE A 98 -2.83 -9.80 0.45
CA PHE A 98 -1.58 -9.23 -0.07
C PHE A 98 -1.27 -9.63 -1.50
N ALA A 99 -1.59 -10.86 -1.91
CA ALA A 99 -1.42 -11.29 -3.29
C ALA A 99 -2.27 -10.44 -4.26
N ILE A 100 -3.52 -10.12 -3.89
CA ILE A 100 -4.37 -9.22 -4.68
C ILE A 100 -3.85 -7.77 -4.62
N GLU A 101 -3.39 -7.29 -3.45
CA GLU A 101 -2.80 -5.95 -3.33
C GLU A 101 -1.62 -5.75 -4.29
N PHE A 102 -0.80 -6.77 -4.49
CA PHE A 102 0.34 -6.72 -5.43
C PHE A 102 -0.05 -6.60 -6.91
N THR A 103 -1.33 -6.60 -7.24
CA THR A 103 -1.79 -6.19 -8.57
C THR A 103 -1.75 -4.68 -8.79
N MET A 104 -1.53 -3.88 -7.74
CA MET A 104 -1.47 -2.41 -7.81
C MET A 104 -0.59 -1.87 -8.96
N PRO A 105 0.60 -2.41 -9.30
CA PRO A 105 1.39 -1.92 -10.42
C PRO A 105 0.69 -2.03 -11.77
N VAL A 106 -0.17 -3.01 -11.95
CA VAL A 106 -0.99 -3.19 -13.17
C VAL A 106 -1.95 -2.01 -13.34
N TRP A 107 -2.65 -1.67 -12.26
CA TRP A 107 -3.58 -0.55 -12.22
C TRP A 107 -2.87 0.80 -12.36
N VAL A 108 -1.67 0.95 -11.75
CA VAL A 108 -0.82 2.14 -11.94
C VAL A 108 -0.49 2.34 -13.41
N ALA A 109 -0.12 1.28 -14.14
CA ALA A 109 0.20 1.38 -15.56
C ALA A 109 -1.01 1.76 -16.41
N LEU A 110 -2.19 1.21 -16.10
CA LEU A 110 -3.45 1.57 -16.76
C LEU A 110 -3.83 3.03 -16.51
N LEU A 111 -3.79 3.47 -15.24
CA LEU A 111 -4.12 4.85 -14.87
C LEU A 111 -3.12 5.84 -15.45
N ALA A 112 -1.83 5.52 -15.47
CA ALA A 112 -0.80 6.37 -16.08
C ALA A 112 -1.00 6.51 -17.59
N THR A 113 -1.43 5.45 -18.26
CA THR A 113 -1.76 5.50 -19.70
C THR A 113 -3.02 6.34 -19.94
N ALA A 114 -4.07 6.14 -19.15
CA ALA A 114 -5.36 6.82 -19.34
C ALA A 114 -5.33 8.31 -18.96
N PHE A 115 -4.64 8.66 -17.86
CA PHE A 115 -4.73 10.01 -17.27
C PHE A 115 -3.45 10.84 -17.38
N LEU A 116 -2.28 10.22 -17.57
CA LEU A 116 -1.01 10.93 -17.73
C LEU A 116 -0.51 10.94 -19.17
N GLY A 117 -1.25 10.35 -20.11
CA GLY A 117 -0.87 10.26 -21.53
C GLY A 117 0.37 9.40 -21.77
N GLU A 118 0.76 8.56 -20.81
CA GLU A 118 1.90 7.66 -20.97
C GLU A 118 1.56 6.57 -21.98
N ARG A 119 2.48 6.28 -22.89
CA ARG A 119 2.25 5.26 -23.94
C ARG A 119 2.35 3.85 -23.36
N MET A 120 1.39 2.99 -23.69
CA MET A 120 1.47 1.57 -23.43
C MET A 120 2.65 0.98 -24.20
N ASN A 121 3.63 0.45 -23.49
CA ASN A 121 4.76 -0.23 -24.09
C ASN A 121 4.67 -1.75 -23.87
N ARG A 122 5.48 -2.55 -24.61
CA ARG A 122 5.46 -4.02 -24.52
C ARG A 122 5.67 -4.54 -23.10
N GLY A 123 6.48 -3.88 -22.27
CA GLY A 123 6.68 -4.27 -20.88
C GLY A 123 5.40 -4.13 -20.05
N ARG A 124 4.73 -2.98 -20.17
CA ARG A 124 3.45 -2.73 -19.47
C ARG A 124 2.32 -3.63 -19.99
N ALA A 125 2.28 -3.90 -21.29
CA ALA A 125 1.29 -4.83 -21.85
C ALA A 125 1.48 -6.26 -21.30
N VAL A 126 2.71 -6.76 -21.21
CA VAL A 126 3.01 -8.06 -20.59
C VAL A 126 2.64 -8.05 -19.11
N MET A 127 2.99 -6.99 -18.37
CA MET A 127 2.62 -6.84 -16.97
C MET A 127 1.09 -6.86 -16.78
N LEU A 128 0.34 -6.19 -17.65
CA LEU A 128 -1.13 -6.19 -17.62
C LEU A 128 -1.69 -7.60 -17.82
N VAL A 129 -1.24 -8.31 -18.86
CA VAL A 129 -1.71 -9.68 -19.15
C VAL A 129 -1.38 -10.64 -18.00
N LEU A 130 -0.13 -10.64 -17.54
CA LEU A 130 0.30 -11.50 -16.43
C LEU A 130 -0.38 -11.09 -15.11
N GLY A 131 -0.61 -9.80 -14.88
CA GLY A 131 -1.33 -9.30 -13.71
C GLY A 131 -2.78 -9.82 -13.67
N LEU A 132 -3.50 -9.70 -14.78
CA LEU A 132 -4.88 -10.21 -14.88
C LEU A 132 -4.94 -11.75 -14.77
N ALA A 133 -3.99 -12.46 -15.40
CA ALA A 133 -3.88 -13.91 -15.26
C ALA A 133 -3.60 -14.32 -13.80
N GLY A 134 -2.69 -13.60 -13.12
CA GLY A 134 -2.40 -13.83 -11.71
C GLY A 134 -3.60 -13.58 -10.79
N ILE A 135 -4.39 -12.51 -11.03
CA ILE A 135 -5.66 -12.29 -10.33
C ILE A 135 -6.61 -13.48 -10.52
N ALA A 136 -6.79 -13.92 -11.76
CA ALA A 136 -7.67 -15.06 -12.06
C ALA A 136 -7.24 -16.34 -11.35
N ILE A 137 -5.93 -16.61 -11.25
CA ILE A 137 -5.38 -17.74 -10.50
C ILE A 137 -5.66 -17.61 -8.99
N ILE A 138 -5.53 -16.41 -8.40
CA ILE A 138 -5.74 -16.17 -6.97
C ILE A 138 -7.22 -16.27 -6.61
N VAL A 139 -8.05 -15.58 -7.36
CA VAL A 139 -9.50 -15.43 -7.07
C VAL A 139 -10.25 -16.73 -7.36
N ARG A 140 -9.73 -17.57 -8.27
CA ARG A 140 -10.32 -18.87 -8.64
C ARG A 140 -11.82 -18.78 -8.86
N PRO A 141 -12.29 -18.25 -10.00
CA PRO A 141 -13.70 -18.28 -10.33
C PRO A 141 -14.12 -19.73 -10.62
N ASP A 142 -14.41 -20.47 -9.57
CA ASP A 142 -14.96 -21.83 -9.62
C ASP A 142 -16.49 -21.79 -9.69
N LEU A 143 -17.11 -22.99 -9.70
CA LEU A 143 -18.58 -23.11 -9.76
C LEU A 143 -19.31 -22.51 -8.54
N GLY A 144 -18.59 -22.17 -7.47
CA GLY A 144 -19.12 -21.47 -6.28
C GLY A 144 -19.19 -19.95 -6.44
N GLY A 145 -18.66 -19.39 -7.55
CA GLY A 145 -18.63 -17.95 -7.81
C GLY A 145 -17.44 -17.21 -7.20
N LEU A 146 -17.36 -15.92 -7.50
CA LEU A 146 -16.29 -15.05 -7.00
C LEU A 146 -16.57 -14.63 -5.54
N HIS A 147 -15.59 -14.83 -4.64
CA HIS A 147 -15.75 -14.35 -3.27
C HIS A 147 -15.84 -12.81 -3.24
N PRO A 148 -16.93 -12.20 -2.71
CA PRO A 148 -17.15 -10.76 -2.78
C PRO A 148 -15.97 -9.94 -2.21
N ALA A 149 -15.34 -10.41 -1.13
CA ALA A 149 -14.20 -9.72 -0.53
C ALA A 149 -12.96 -9.69 -1.44
N ALA A 150 -12.78 -10.68 -2.33
CA ALA A 150 -11.70 -10.64 -3.31
C ALA A 150 -11.92 -9.53 -4.34
N LEU A 151 -13.16 -9.36 -4.81
CA LEU A 151 -13.52 -8.25 -5.71
C LEU A 151 -13.36 -6.90 -5.03
N VAL A 152 -13.77 -6.78 -3.76
CA VAL A 152 -13.56 -5.57 -2.96
C VAL A 152 -12.06 -5.28 -2.82
N MET A 153 -11.20 -6.31 -2.62
CA MET A 153 -9.75 -6.10 -2.53
C MET A 153 -9.13 -5.70 -3.88
N VAL A 154 -9.64 -6.24 -5.02
CA VAL A 154 -9.24 -5.76 -6.36
C VAL A 154 -9.57 -4.27 -6.51
N LEU A 155 -10.76 -3.85 -6.12
CA LEU A 155 -11.13 -2.42 -6.09
C LEU A 155 -10.19 -1.63 -5.17
N GLY A 156 -9.85 -2.19 -4.00
CA GLY A 156 -8.87 -1.61 -3.07
C GLY A 156 -7.50 -1.39 -3.70
N SER A 157 -7.01 -2.36 -4.49
CA SER A 157 -5.74 -2.22 -5.22
C SER A 157 -5.78 -1.14 -6.30
N MET A 158 -6.93 -0.91 -6.94
CA MET A 158 -7.14 0.21 -7.87
C MET A 158 -7.12 1.57 -7.14
N PHE A 159 -7.74 1.67 -5.97
CA PHE A 159 -7.66 2.86 -5.12
C PHE A 159 -6.22 3.14 -4.68
N TYR A 160 -5.47 2.13 -4.27
CA TYR A 160 -4.05 2.28 -3.94
C TYR A 160 -3.21 2.68 -5.15
N ALA A 161 -3.54 2.21 -6.35
CA ALA A 161 -2.88 2.67 -7.58
C ALA A 161 -3.13 4.16 -7.83
N GLY A 162 -4.36 4.63 -7.69
CA GLY A 162 -4.70 6.06 -7.76
C GLY A 162 -3.93 6.89 -6.73
N ASN A 163 -3.90 6.43 -5.47
CA ASN A 163 -3.07 7.03 -4.42
C ASN A 163 -1.58 7.10 -4.82
N MET A 164 -1.01 6.03 -5.40
CA MET A 164 0.39 5.99 -5.84
C MET A 164 0.67 7.01 -6.95
N VAL A 165 -0.20 7.12 -7.94
CA VAL A 165 -0.08 8.09 -9.04
C VAL A 165 -0.09 9.53 -8.50
N MET A 166 -1.01 9.85 -7.57
CA MET A 166 -1.05 11.17 -6.92
C MET A 166 0.20 11.41 -6.06
N THR A 167 0.65 10.39 -5.32
CA THR A 167 1.86 10.47 -4.49
C THR A 167 3.09 10.80 -5.34
N LYS A 168 3.25 10.17 -6.50
CA LYS A 168 4.35 10.47 -7.43
C LYS A 168 4.40 11.95 -7.79
N ARG A 169 3.26 12.56 -8.07
CA ARG A 169 3.18 13.99 -8.41
C ARG A 169 3.53 14.89 -7.22
N ILE A 170 2.99 14.60 -6.04
CA ILE A 170 3.17 15.40 -4.83
C ILE A 170 4.62 15.31 -4.32
N SER A 171 5.21 14.12 -4.34
CA SER A 171 6.55 13.87 -3.78
C SER A 171 7.68 14.62 -4.50
N MET A 172 7.41 15.20 -5.68
CA MET A 172 8.39 16.01 -6.41
C MET A 172 8.62 17.38 -5.75
N THR A 173 7.63 17.92 -5.02
CA THR A 173 7.66 19.26 -4.43
C THR A 173 7.56 19.23 -2.90
N ASP A 174 6.80 18.29 -2.36
CA ASP A 174 6.41 18.28 -0.97
C ASP A 174 7.24 17.29 -0.13
N SER A 175 7.34 17.58 1.16
CA SER A 175 8.06 16.72 2.10
C SER A 175 7.28 15.43 2.41
N PRO A 176 7.94 14.33 2.80
CA PRO A 176 7.23 13.12 3.27
C PRO A 176 6.30 13.40 4.47
N LEU A 177 6.69 14.33 5.35
CA LEU A 177 5.86 14.72 6.51
C LEU A 177 4.61 15.47 6.05
N ALA A 178 4.70 16.37 5.05
CA ALA A 178 3.52 17.02 4.47
C ALA A 178 2.54 15.99 3.89
N VAL A 179 3.07 15.01 3.15
CA VAL A 179 2.25 13.95 2.55
C VAL A 179 1.48 13.16 3.60
N LEU A 180 2.14 12.77 4.70
CA LEU A 180 1.50 12.05 5.81
C LEU A 180 0.55 12.93 6.62
N PHE A 181 0.93 14.18 6.88
CA PHE A 181 0.12 15.11 7.65
C PHE A 181 -1.22 15.41 6.95
N TRP A 182 -1.19 15.85 5.71
CA TRP A 182 -2.40 16.16 4.95
C TRP A 182 -3.28 14.95 4.73
N MET A 183 -2.69 13.75 4.57
CA MET A 183 -3.45 12.51 4.51
C MET A 183 -4.20 12.26 5.82
N SER A 184 -3.48 12.26 6.96
CA SER A 184 -4.08 11.96 8.26
C SER A 184 -5.10 13.02 8.66
N LEU A 185 -4.83 14.30 8.41
CA LEU A 185 -5.73 15.40 8.69
C LEU A 185 -7.04 15.28 7.88
N THR A 186 -6.97 14.87 6.62
CA THR A 186 -8.15 14.65 5.78
C THR A 186 -8.94 13.43 6.23
N GLN A 187 -8.24 12.34 6.56
CA GLN A 187 -8.89 11.07 6.90
C GLN A 187 -9.50 11.06 8.31
N LEU A 188 -8.91 11.78 9.26
CA LEU A 188 -9.32 11.75 10.66
C LEU A 188 -10.81 12.09 10.87
N PRO A 189 -11.35 13.22 10.33
CA PRO A 189 -12.77 13.53 10.50
C PRO A 189 -13.68 12.52 9.76
N LEU A 190 -13.26 12.03 8.60
CA LEU A 190 -14.04 11.07 7.82
C LEU A 190 -14.13 9.71 8.51
N THR A 191 -13.01 9.21 9.02
CA THR A 191 -12.96 7.94 9.75
C THR A 191 -13.69 8.04 11.10
N PHE A 192 -13.62 9.18 11.78
CA PHE A 192 -14.39 9.44 13.00
C PHE A 192 -15.90 9.39 12.73
N ALA A 193 -16.36 10.12 11.72
CA ALA A 193 -17.77 10.18 11.36
C ALA A 193 -18.33 8.79 10.99
N THR A 194 -17.54 7.96 10.28
CA THR A 194 -17.96 6.60 9.92
C THR A 194 -17.86 5.59 11.09
N ALA A 195 -17.02 5.86 12.09
CA ALA A 195 -16.91 5.01 13.28
C ALA A 195 -18.05 5.21 14.28
N LEU A 196 -18.60 6.43 14.39
CA LEU A 196 -19.60 6.79 15.40
C LEU A 196 -20.83 5.88 15.47
N PRO A 197 -21.47 5.46 14.34
CA PRO A 197 -22.71 4.68 14.40
C PRO A 197 -22.56 3.29 15.02
N GLN A 198 -21.34 2.73 15.01
CA GLN A 198 -21.05 1.38 15.50
C GLN A 198 -19.92 1.37 16.53
N TRP A 199 -19.79 2.49 17.28
CA TRP A 199 -18.71 2.66 18.23
C TRP A 199 -18.73 1.62 19.35
N VAL A 200 -17.62 0.94 19.53
CA VAL A 200 -17.36 0.02 20.63
C VAL A 200 -16.23 0.61 21.48
N THR A 201 -16.45 0.77 22.79
CA THR A 201 -15.39 1.32 23.65
C THR A 201 -14.17 0.40 23.67
N PRO A 202 -12.98 0.87 23.20
CA PRO A 202 -11.79 0.06 23.14
C PRO A 202 -11.35 -0.45 24.51
N LYS A 203 -11.00 -1.74 24.59
CA LYS A 203 -10.36 -2.34 25.76
C LYS A 203 -8.86 -2.00 25.76
N PRO A 204 -8.14 -2.17 26.88
CA PRO A 204 -6.70 -1.92 26.93
C PRO A 204 -5.90 -2.68 25.88
N VAL A 205 -6.27 -3.92 25.55
CA VAL A 205 -5.65 -4.73 24.51
C VAL A 205 -5.89 -4.15 23.12
N ASP A 206 -7.06 -3.57 22.86
CA ASP A 206 -7.39 -2.93 21.59
C ASP A 206 -6.59 -1.65 21.40
N LEU A 207 -6.34 -0.88 22.48
CA LEU A 207 -5.46 0.29 22.45
C LEU A 207 -4.01 -0.08 22.12
N PHE A 208 -3.51 -1.21 22.63
CA PHE A 208 -2.20 -1.73 22.23
C PHE A 208 -2.15 -2.01 20.74
N TRP A 209 -3.11 -2.75 20.19
CA TRP A 209 -3.16 -3.05 18.75
C TRP A 209 -3.41 -1.80 17.90
N ALA A 210 -4.21 -0.85 18.40
CA ALA A 210 -4.39 0.46 17.76
C ALA A 210 -3.08 1.25 17.68
N ALA A 211 -2.27 1.21 18.75
CA ALA A 211 -0.93 1.80 18.72
C ALA A 211 0.00 1.08 17.72
N VAL A 212 -0.06 -0.24 17.63
CA VAL A 212 0.73 -1.02 16.66
C VAL A 212 0.31 -0.69 15.23
N ILE A 213 -0.99 -0.69 14.89
CA ILE A 213 -1.44 -0.40 13.52
C ILE A 213 -1.17 1.06 13.11
N GLY A 214 -1.33 2.02 14.01
CA GLY A 214 -1.09 3.43 13.74
C GLY A 214 0.39 3.79 13.62
N SER A 215 1.23 3.28 14.52
CA SER A 215 2.69 3.46 14.43
C SER A 215 3.27 2.70 13.25
N GLY A 216 2.79 1.49 13.00
CA GLY A 216 3.11 0.71 11.81
C GLY A 216 2.80 1.48 10.53
N SER A 217 1.64 2.14 10.46
CA SER A 217 1.27 3.00 9.32
C SER A 217 2.26 4.14 9.10
N PHE A 218 2.64 4.86 10.17
CA PHE A 218 3.63 5.92 10.10
C PHE A 218 4.97 5.39 9.59
N VAL A 219 5.49 4.34 10.23
CA VAL A 219 6.80 3.74 9.91
C VAL A 219 6.80 3.18 8.49
N ALA A 220 5.78 2.43 8.08
CA ALA A 220 5.70 1.81 6.77
C ALA A 220 5.72 2.86 5.64
N HIS A 221 4.84 3.85 5.69
CA HIS A 221 4.76 4.87 4.65
C HIS A 221 5.98 5.80 4.63
N TYR A 222 6.52 6.14 5.79
CA TYR A 222 7.76 6.92 5.86
C TYR A 222 8.94 6.14 5.28
N SER A 223 9.12 4.90 5.68
CA SER A 223 10.20 4.01 5.24
C SER A 223 10.13 3.73 3.75
N MET A 224 8.93 3.42 3.22
CA MET A 224 8.71 3.22 1.79
C MET A 224 9.04 4.49 0.98
N THR A 225 8.64 5.67 1.47
CA THR A 225 8.98 6.93 0.80
C THR A 225 10.49 7.18 0.79
N ARG A 226 11.19 6.85 1.87
CA ARG A 226 12.66 6.95 1.95
C ARG A 226 13.34 5.94 1.03
N ALA A 227 12.86 4.70 0.98
CA ALA A 227 13.39 3.67 0.08
C ALA A 227 13.30 4.11 -1.38
N MET A 228 12.13 4.61 -1.81
CA MET A 228 11.90 5.09 -3.17
C MET A 228 12.73 6.33 -3.54
N LYS A 229 13.17 7.13 -2.57
CA LYS A 229 14.08 8.26 -2.80
C LYS A 229 15.55 7.84 -2.92
N LEU A 230 15.93 6.73 -2.31
CA LEU A 230 17.32 6.25 -2.19
C LEU A 230 17.68 5.15 -3.19
N GLY A 231 16.68 4.46 -3.77
CA GLY A 231 16.88 3.36 -4.69
C GLY A 231 15.91 3.37 -5.86
N ASP A 232 16.30 2.63 -6.90
CA ASP A 232 15.45 2.44 -8.06
C ASP A 232 14.29 1.47 -7.76
N ALA A 233 13.18 1.64 -8.46
CA ALA A 233 12.01 0.76 -8.32
C ALA A 233 12.34 -0.71 -8.60
N THR A 234 13.32 -0.99 -9.46
CA THR A 234 13.80 -2.36 -9.75
C THR A 234 14.45 -3.06 -8.57
N LEU A 235 14.91 -2.31 -7.57
CA LEU A 235 15.41 -2.85 -6.30
C LEU A 235 14.32 -2.87 -5.24
N VAL A 236 13.56 -1.79 -5.11
CA VAL A 236 12.61 -1.58 -4.00
C VAL A 236 11.40 -2.50 -4.12
N VAL A 237 10.84 -2.63 -5.34
CA VAL A 237 9.63 -3.44 -5.58
C VAL A 237 9.83 -4.93 -5.29
N PRO A 238 10.93 -5.61 -5.73
CA PRO A 238 11.17 -6.99 -5.34
C PRO A 238 11.25 -7.23 -3.83
N ILE A 239 11.80 -6.26 -3.08
CA ILE A 239 11.85 -6.37 -1.62
C ILE A 239 10.45 -6.26 -1.02
N ASP A 240 9.57 -5.41 -1.56
CA ASP A 240 8.18 -5.31 -1.08
C ASP A 240 7.42 -6.64 -1.26
N PHE A 241 7.67 -7.38 -2.33
CA PHE A 241 7.06 -8.69 -2.54
C PHE A 241 7.44 -9.74 -1.48
N LEU A 242 8.55 -9.57 -0.75
CA LEU A 242 8.89 -10.43 0.38
C LEU A 242 7.86 -10.34 1.53
N ARG A 243 7.02 -9.33 1.53
CA ARG A 243 5.88 -9.20 2.46
C ARG A 243 4.91 -10.38 2.31
N LEU A 244 4.70 -10.90 1.11
CA LEU A 244 3.78 -12.02 0.90
C LEU A 244 4.22 -13.32 1.61
N PRO A 245 5.43 -13.86 1.37
CA PRO A 245 5.86 -15.06 2.10
C PRO A 245 5.96 -14.82 3.61
N LEU A 246 6.39 -13.62 4.04
CA LEU A 246 6.46 -13.27 5.46
C LEU A 246 5.08 -13.34 6.12
N ILE A 247 4.07 -12.68 5.55
CA ILE A 247 2.72 -12.66 6.12
C ILE A 247 2.04 -14.02 6.00
N ALA A 248 2.35 -14.80 4.96
CA ALA A 248 1.81 -16.15 4.83
C ALA A 248 2.34 -17.08 5.93
N VAL A 249 3.63 -16.99 6.28
CA VAL A 249 4.21 -17.73 7.41
C VAL A 249 3.56 -17.28 8.73
N VAL A 250 3.43 -15.98 8.96
CA VAL A 250 2.76 -15.43 10.14
C VAL A 250 1.31 -15.93 10.22
N ALA A 251 0.57 -15.89 9.11
CA ALA A 251 -0.81 -16.34 9.04
C ALA A 251 -0.94 -17.86 9.33
N ALA A 252 -0.05 -18.67 8.78
CA ALA A 252 -0.05 -20.10 9.02
C ALA A 252 0.28 -20.45 10.48
N VAL A 253 1.28 -19.78 11.08
CA VAL A 253 1.74 -20.08 12.45
C VAL A 253 0.77 -19.56 13.50
N PHE A 254 0.31 -18.31 13.40
CA PHE A 254 -0.50 -17.66 14.44
C PHE A 254 -2.00 -17.81 14.24
N TYR A 255 -2.46 -17.92 12.99
CA TYR A 255 -3.89 -17.98 12.65
C TYR A 255 -4.32 -19.33 12.07
N ARG A 256 -3.37 -20.27 11.89
CA ARG A 256 -3.62 -21.59 11.27
C ARG A 256 -4.26 -21.46 9.88
N GLU A 257 -3.97 -20.36 9.17
CA GLU A 257 -4.48 -20.18 7.82
C GLU A 257 -3.79 -21.15 6.85
N PRO A 258 -4.55 -21.79 5.93
CA PRO A 258 -3.97 -22.70 4.97
C PRO A 258 -3.10 -21.96 3.95
N LEU A 259 -1.92 -22.49 3.66
CA LEU A 259 -1.06 -22.02 2.57
C LEU A 259 -1.62 -22.50 1.23
N GLN A 260 -2.31 -21.61 0.53
CA GLN A 260 -2.95 -21.93 -0.75
C GLN A 260 -1.95 -21.82 -1.90
N ALA A 261 -1.64 -22.94 -2.57
CA ALA A 261 -0.70 -22.97 -3.70
C ALA A 261 -1.09 -21.99 -4.83
N ALA A 262 -2.39 -21.80 -5.09
CA ALA A 262 -2.86 -20.86 -6.10
C ALA A 262 -2.54 -19.40 -5.75
N THR A 263 -2.63 -19.02 -4.46
CA THR A 263 -2.26 -17.67 -4.02
C THR A 263 -0.79 -17.38 -4.33
N PHE A 264 0.11 -18.34 -4.05
CA PHE A 264 1.53 -18.19 -4.36
C PHE A 264 1.82 -18.25 -5.87
N ALA A 265 1.15 -19.15 -6.61
CA ALA A 265 1.30 -19.25 -8.06
C ALA A 265 0.85 -17.95 -8.75
N GLY A 266 -0.32 -17.43 -8.41
CA GLY A 266 -0.82 -16.17 -8.96
C GLY A 266 0.06 -14.96 -8.58
N ALA A 267 0.53 -14.89 -7.34
CA ALA A 267 1.48 -13.86 -6.91
C ALA A 267 2.81 -13.93 -7.67
N ALA A 268 3.33 -15.13 -7.93
CA ALA A 268 4.54 -15.33 -8.72
C ALA A 268 4.36 -14.82 -10.18
N VAL A 269 3.19 -15.08 -10.77
CA VAL A 269 2.85 -14.57 -12.11
C VAL A 269 2.76 -13.05 -12.13
N ILE A 270 2.11 -12.42 -11.13
CA ILE A 270 2.05 -10.96 -10.98
C ILE A 270 3.46 -10.37 -10.81
N PHE A 271 4.26 -10.99 -9.94
CA PHE A 271 5.64 -10.56 -9.71
C PHE A 271 6.48 -10.63 -10.98
N ALA A 272 6.41 -11.73 -11.73
CA ALA A 272 7.14 -11.91 -12.98
C ALA A 272 6.78 -10.81 -14.00
N GLY A 273 5.50 -10.49 -14.17
CA GLY A 273 5.03 -9.40 -15.04
C GLY A 273 5.53 -8.03 -14.60
N THR A 274 5.45 -7.73 -13.31
CA THR A 274 5.91 -6.48 -12.71
C THR A 274 7.42 -6.32 -12.86
N TYR A 275 8.18 -7.34 -12.51
CA TYR A 275 9.64 -7.32 -12.60
C TYR A 275 10.13 -7.19 -14.05
N TYR A 276 9.49 -7.91 -14.99
CA TYR A 276 9.80 -7.78 -16.42
C TYR A 276 9.58 -6.36 -16.93
N SER A 277 8.44 -5.73 -16.57
CA SER A 277 8.14 -4.35 -16.97
C SER A 277 9.18 -3.37 -16.43
N LEU A 278 9.47 -3.43 -15.12
CA LEU A 278 10.44 -2.55 -14.45
C LEU A 278 11.85 -2.72 -15.01
N SER A 279 12.28 -3.96 -15.22
CA SER A 279 13.61 -4.26 -15.78
C SER A 279 13.78 -3.70 -17.20
N ARG A 280 12.73 -3.76 -18.03
CA ARG A 280 12.76 -3.13 -19.36
C ARG A 280 12.78 -1.62 -19.31
N GLU A 281 12.05 -1.00 -18.41
CA GLU A 281 12.06 0.46 -18.23
C GLU A 281 13.43 0.95 -17.74
N ALA A 282 14.06 0.23 -16.81
CA ALA A 282 15.41 0.53 -16.35
C ALA A 282 16.43 0.45 -17.49
N ARG A 283 16.44 -0.67 -18.25
CA ARG A 283 17.35 -0.82 -19.41
C ARG A 283 17.17 0.28 -20.45
N ARG A 284 15.95 0.72 -20.74
CA ARG A 284 15.68 1.84 -21.66
C ARG A 284 16.19 3.18 -21.15
N ALA A 285 16.05 3.43 -19.84
CA ALA A 285 16.58 4.63 -19.22
C ALA A 285 18.11 4.71 -19.29
N TRP A 286 18.80 3.58 -19.17
CA TRP A 286 20.25 3.48 -19.35
C TRP A 286 20.69 3.63 -20.83
N ALA A 287 19.92 3.10 -21.78
CA ALA A 287 20.24 3.18 -23.21
C ALA A 287 20.04 4.58 -23.82
N HIS A 288 19.24 5.45 -23.18
CA HIS A 288 18.94 6.80 -23.68
C HIS A 288 19.07 7.88 -22.61
N PRO A 289 20.29 8.15 -22.06
CA PRO A 289 20.49 9.09 -20.96
C PRO A 289 20.14 10.55 -21.29
N LEU A 290 20.13 10.94 -22.57
CA LEU A 290 19.96 12.35 -23.01
C LEU A 290 18.49 12.79 -23.24
N ARG A 291 17.48 11.93 -23.02
CA ARG A 291 16.06 12.25 -23.27
C ARG A 291 15.30 12.79 -22.05
N LYS A 292 16.01 13.08 -20.97
CA LYS A 292 15.47 13.69 -19.71
C LYS A 292 15.95 15.13 -19.57
N ARG A 293 15.73 15.97 -20.57
CA ARG A 293 15.73 17.43 -20.40
C ARG A 293 14.37 18.01 -20.75
#